data_a4aa740cfc4992564f1de46900d1621d
#
_entry.id   a4aa740cfc4992564f1de46900d1621d
#
_cell.length_a   1.000
_cell.length_b   1.000
_cell.length_c   1.000
_cell.angle_alpha   90.00
_cell.angle_beta   90.00
_cell.angle_gamma   90.00
#
_symmetry.space_group_name_H-M   'P 1'
#
loop_
_entity.id
_entity.type
_entity.pdbx_description
1 polymer ?
#
loop_
_entity_poly.entity_id
_entity_poly.type
_entity_poly.pdbx_seq_one_letter_code
_entity_poly.pdbx_strand_id
1 'polypeptide(L)'
;MDTHVALWWLSTPERLSETVLALLLDRRTEVLFSSVSTTEMAVKLAIGKLTLPIPLDELVSDLFHRDGFIGLTYSHEHALELARLPLHHRDPFDRMLVAQARAENVPMVTADRAIQGYDVTVTW
;
A
#
# COMPACT_ATOMS: atom_id res chain seq x y z
N MET A 1 -1.41 -2.29 -2.78
CA MET A 1 -0.92 -2.91 -1.53
C MET A 1 -0.71 -1.86 -0.46
N ASP A 2 -0.76 -2.23 0.83
CA ASP A 2 -0.52 -1.30 1.91
C ASP A 2 0.99 -1.01 2.10
N THR A 3 1.29 0.02 2.88
CA THR A 3 2.65 0.52 3.09
C THR A 3 3.55 -0.51 3.77
N HIS A 4 3.03 -1.28 4.75
CA HIS A 4 3.84 -2.29 5.44
C HIS A 4 4.23 -3.44 4.52
N VAL A 5 3.33 -3.87 3.63
CA VAL A 5 3.63 -4.90 2.62
C VAL A 5 4.77 -4.45 1.71
N ALA A 6 4.75 -3.19 1.26
CA ALA A 6 5.84 -2.63 0.45
C ALA A 6 7.17 -2.59 1.21
N LEU A 7 7.16 -2.18 2.48
CA LEU A 7 8.35 -2.17 3.33
C LEU A 7 8.90 -3.58 3.56
N TRP A 8 8.04 -4.56 3.81
CA TRP A 8 8.47 -5.96 3.96
C TRP A 8 9.02 -6.54 2.66
N TRP A 9 8.39 -6.24 1.52
CA TRP A 9 8.92 -6.65 0.22
C TRP A 9 10.37 -6.19 0.02
N LEU A 10 10.68 -4.96 0.42
CA LEU A 10 12.00 -4.37 0.22
C LEU A 10 13.06 -4.79 1.25
N SER A 11 12.65 -5.11 2.48
CA SER A 11 13.61 -5.29 3.58
C SER A 11 13.50 -6.62 4.33
N THR A 12 12.30 -7.20 4.40
CA THR A 12 12.02 -8.41 5.19
C THR A 12 10.97 -9.29 4.51
N PRO A 13 11.23 -9.79 3.28
CA PRO A 13 10.24 -10.53 2.50
C PRO A 13 9.75 -11.81 3.18
N GLU A 14 10.48 -12.36 4.15
CA GLU A 14 10.06 -13.47 4.99
C GLU A 14 8.82 -13.17 5.86
N ARG A 15 8.44 -11.90 6.01
CA ARG A 15 7.21 -11.47 6.70
C ARG A 15 5.97 -11.55 5.81
N LEU A 16 6.15 -11.69 4.50
CA LEU A 16 5.05 -11.84 3.56
C LEU A 16 4.49 -13.26 3.63
N SER A 17 3.18 -13.41 3.45
CA SER A 17 2.60 -14.74 3.26
C SER A 17 3.10 -15.36 1.95
N GLU A 18 3.06 -16.69 1.87
CA GLU A 18 3.43 -17.41 0.63
C GLU A 18 2.58 -16.95 -0.56
N THR A 19 1.29 -16.70 -0.33
CA THR A 19 0.35 -16.21 -1.35
C THR A 19 0.80 -14.85 -1.88
N VAL A 20 1.08 -13.90 -0.99
CA VAL A 20 1.50 -12.54 -1.38
C VAL A 20 2.87 -12.57 -2.05
N LEU A 21 3.81 -13.34 -1.51
CA LEU A 21 5.15 -13.46 -2.10
C LEU A 21 5.07 -13.99 -3.54
N ALA A 22 4.29 -15.06 -3.78
CA ALA A 22 4.09 -15.61 -5.11
C ALA A 22 3.45 -14.59 -6.07
N LEU A 23 2.47 -13.82 -5.58
CA LEU A 23 1.79 -12.79 -6.36
C LEU A 23 2.74 -11.65 -6.76
N LEU A 24 3.57 -11.18 -5.84
CA LEU A 24 4.51 -10.08 -6.10
C LEU A 24 5.68 -10.52 -7.01
N LEU A 25 6.04 -11.80 -7.00
CA LEU A 25 7.07 -12.38 -7.88
C LEU A 25 6.55 -12.68 -9.30
N ASP A 26 5.25 -12.82 -9.48
CA ASP A 26 4.65 -13.10 -10.79
C ASP A 26 4.62 -11.83 -11.64
N ARG A 27 5.49 -11.77 -12.65
CA ARG A 27 5.59 -10.62 -13.57
C ARG A 27 4.34 -10.35 -14.41
N ARG A 28 3.38 -11.28 -14.43
CA ARG A 28 2.07 -11.08 -15.08
C ARG A 28 1.10 -10.32 -14.19
N THR A 29 1.39 -10.21 -12.90
CA THR A 29 0.57 -9.47 -11.95
C THR A 29 0.90 -7.98 -12.01
N GLU A 30 -0.08 -7.15 -12.26
CA GLU A 30 0.04 -5.70 -12.13
C GLU A 30 -0.09 -5.31 -10.66
N VAL A 31 0.99 -4.84 -10.05
CA VAL A 31 1.02 -4.40 -8.66
C VAL A 31 0.94 -2.89 -8.60
N LEU A 32 -0.12 -2.37 -7.99
CA LEU A 32 -0.31 -0.93 -7.80
C LEU A 32 0.32 -0.48 -6.48
N PHE A 33 1.19 0.52 -6.57
CA PHE A 33 1.80 1.19 -5.42
C PHE A 33 1.32 2.64 -5.34
N SER A 34 0.65 2.98 -4.24
CA SER A 34 -0.03 4.27 -4.08
C SER A 34 0.91 5.38 -3.63
N SER A 35 0.69 6.59 -4.15
CA SER A 35 1.31 7.82 -3.62
C SER A 35 0.94 8.09 -2.15
N VAL A 36 -0.17 7.54 -1.66
CA VAL A 36 -0.54 7.56 -0.23
C VAL A 36 0.54 6.88 0.61
N SER A 37 1.04 5.72 0.17
CA SER A 37 2.10 4.99 0.88
C SER A 37 3.42 5.77 0.88
N THR A 38 3.77 6.41 -0.22
CA THR A 38 4.93 7.32 -0.27
C THR A 38 4.76 8.47 0.73
N THR A 39 3.57 9.07 0.78
CA THR A 39 3.24 10.16 1.72
C THR A 39 3.32 9.68 3.17
N GLU A 40 2.77 8.52 3.48
CA GLU A 40 2.85 7.93 4.82
C GLU A 40 4.29 7.73 5.26
N MET A 41 5.13 7.17 4.40
CA MET A 41 6.56 7.00 4.68
C MET A 41 7.26 8.34 4.90
N ALA A 42 6.99 9.35 4.06
CA ALA A 42 7.57 10.69 4.20
C ALA A 42 7.19 11.36 5.54
N VAL A 43 5.92 11.26 5.93
CA VAL A 43 5.44 11.79 7.22
C VAL A 43 6.12 11.07 8.38
N LYS A 44 6.17 9.74 8.36
CA LYS A 44 6.77 8.93 9.44
C LYS A 44 8.28 9.13 9.56
N LEU A 45 8.98 9.32 8.44
CA LEU A 45 10.41 9.70 8.45
C LEU A 45 10.63 11.06 9.13
N ALA A 46 9.80 12.05 8.78
CA ALA A 46 9.93 13.41 9.33
C ALA A 46 9.72 13.48 10.84
N ILE A 47 8.86 12.62 11.40
CA ILE A 47 8.57 12.58 12.85
C ILE A 47 9.36 11.50 13.60
N GLY A 48 10.31 10.84 12.96
CA GLY A 48 11.18 9.84 13.58
C GLY A 48 10.51 8.50 13.89
N LYS A 49 9.35 8.19 13.28
CA LYS A 49 8.64 6.92 13.47
C LYS A 49 8.97 5.83 12.44
N LEU A 50 9.78 6.16 11.45
CA LEU A 50 10.25 5.23 10.42
C LEU A 50 11.74 5.48 10.16
N THR A 51 12.48 4.40 9.97
CA THR A 51 13.86 4.43 9.49
C THR A 51 13.95 3.58 8.23
N LEU A 52 14.57 4.09 7.17
CA LEU A 52 14.79 3.38 5.92
C LEU A 52 16.28 3.13 5.71
N PRO A 53 16.67 1.99 5.09
CA PRO A 53 18.09 1.70 4.80
C PRO A 53 18.66 2.53 3.65
N ILE A 54 17.80 3.10 2.81
CA ILE A 54 18.13 3.95 1.66
C ILE A 54 17.21 5.17 1.64
N PRO A 55 17.55 6.26 0.92
CA PRO A 55 16.67 7.40 0.75
C PRO A 55 15.31 7.02 0.16
N LEU A 56 14.25 7.74 0.53
CA LEU A 56 12.88 7.43 0.12
C LEU A 56 12.68 7.49 -1.39
N ASP A 57 13.31 8.44 -2.07
CA ASP A 57 13.26 8.57 -3.53
C ASP A 57 13.91 7.38 -4.25
N GLU A 58 15.03 6.87 -3.74
CA GLU A 58 15.66 5.64 -4.26
C GLU A 58 14.75 4.43 -4.04
N LEU A 59 14.16 4.29 -2.85
CA LEU A 59 13.25 3.21 -2.52
C LEU A 59 12.04 3.19 -3.47
N VAL A 60 11.42 4.33 -3.70
CA VAL A 60 10.27 4.46 -4.61
C VAL A 60 10.69 4.19 -6.07
N SER A 61 11.87 4.67 -6.46
CA SER A 61 12.44 4.39 -7.78
C SER A 61 12.66 2.89 -8.00
N ASP A 62 13.17 2.17 -6.99
CA ASP A 62 13.37 0.73 -7.06
C ASP A 62 12.06 -0.02 -7.27
N LEU A 63 11.00 0.34 -6.55
CA LEU A 63 9.68 -0.28 -6.72
C LEU A 63 9.17 -0.16 -8.17
N PHE A 64 9.38 0.99 -8.81
CA PHE A 64 8.90 1.20 -10.18
C PHE A 64 9.82 0.61 -11.24
N HIS A 65 11.13 0.83 -11.16
CA HIS A 65 12.05 0.49 -12.24
C HIS A 65 12.63 -0.93 -12.12
N ARG A 66 12.95 -1.37 -10.90
CA ARG A 66 13.48 -2.72 -10.65
C ARG A 66 12.36 -3.75 -10.54
N ASP A 67 11.33 -3.45 -9.74
CA ASP A 67 10.26 -4.40 -9.40
C ASP A 67 9.06 -4.30 -10.35
N GLY A 68 8.98 -3.23 -11.15
CA GLY A 68 7.95 -3.05 -12.17
C GLY A 68 6.57 -2.71 -11.63
N PHE A 69 6.49 -2.19 -10.40
CA PHE A 69 5.22 -1.76 -9.83
C PHE A 69 4.68 -0.51 -10.53
N ILE A 70 3.38 -0.37 -10.55
CA ILE A 70 2.69 0.73 -11.23
C ILE A 70 2.27 1.77 -10.20
N GLY A 71 2.65 3.03 -10.42
CA GLY A 71 2.26 4.14 -9.55
C GLY A 71 0.77 4.46 -9.65
N LEU A 72 0.11 4.56 -8.50
CA LEU A 72 -1.29 4.99 -8.39
C LEU A 72 -1.37 6.31 -7.63
N THR A 73 -1.70 7.39 -8.34
CA THR A 73 -1.86 8.72 -7.74
C THR A 73 -3.18 8.83 -7.00
N TYR A 74 -3.16 9.41 -5.80
CA TYR A 74 -4.38 9.69 -5.03
C TYR A 74 -5.13 10.86 -5.66
N SER A 75 -6.36 10.62 -6.11
CA SER A 75 -7.18 11.58 -6.86
C SER A 75 -8.34 12.15 -6.04
N HIS A 76 -9.05 13.15 -6.59
CA HIS A 76 -10.30 13.64 -6.02
C HIS A 76 -11.37 12.55 -5.91
N GLU A 77 -11.48 11.64 -6.88
CA GLU A 77 -12.41 10.50 -6.82
C GLU A 77 -12.11 9.59 -5.63
N HIS A 78 -10.84 9.32 -5.36
CA HIS A 78 -10.42 8.56 -4.18
C HIS A 78 -10.78 9.28 -2.88
N ALA A 79 -10.60 10.60 -2.82
CA ALA A 79 -10.97 11.39 -1.65
C ALA A 79 -12.48 11.42 -1.41
N LEU A 80 -13.28 11.46 -2.47
CA LEU A 80 -14.74 11.38 -2.37
C LEU A 80 -15.21 10.00 -1.90
N GLU A 81 -14.55 8.94 -2.33
CA GLU A 81 -14.82 7.59 -1.83
C GLU A 81 -14.43 7.46 -0.34
N LEU A 82 -13.33 8.08 0.08
CA LEU A 82 -12.94 8.15 1.49
C LEU A 82 -14.05 8.73 2.37
N ALA A 83 -14.73 9.78 1.89
CA ALA A 83 -15.83 10.41 2.61
C ALA A 83 -17.04 9.47 2.81
N ARG A 84 -17.19 8.44 1.99
CA ARG A 84 -18.27 7.45 2.07
C ARG A 84 -17.94 6.26 2.96
N LEU A 85 -16.67 6.07 3.35
CA LEU A 85 -16.27 4.93 4.16
C LEU A 85 -16.81 5.04 5.59
N PRO A 86 -17.32 3.93 6.17
CA PRO A 86 -17.61 3.86 7.59
C PRO A 86 -16.30 3.97 8.40
N LEU A 87 -16.39 4.39 9.66
CA LEU A 87 -15.22 4.59 10.52
C LEU A 87 -14.86 3.29 11.25
N HIS A 88 -14.28 2.31 10.54
CA HIS A 88 -13.80 1.04 11.12
C HIS A 88 -12.33 1.08 11.54
N HIS A 89 -11.51 1.91 10.90
CA HIS A 89 -10.09 2.08 11.16
C HIS A 89 -9.79 3.54 11.48
N ARG A 90 -8.85 3.80 12.40
CA ARG A 90 -8.48 5.17 12.81
C ARG A 90 -7.33 5.74 11.98
N ASP A 91 -6.49 4.90 11.39
CA ASP A 91 -5.37 5.34 10.59
C ASP A 91 -5.86 5.97 9.28
N PRO A 92 -5.59 7.27 9.05
CA PRO A 92 -6.06 7.95 7.85
C PRO A 92 -5.42 7.42 6.58
N PHE A 93 -4.17 6.98 6.61
CA PHE A 93 -3.47 6.44 5.43
C PHE A 93 -4.09 5.10 5.01
N ASP A 94 -4.36 4.20 5.94
CA ASP A 94 -5.02 2.92 5.65
C ASP A 94 -6.41 3.13 5.07
N ARG A 95 -7.18 4.07 5.61
CA ARG A 95 -8.49 4.44 5.07
C ARG A 95 -8.40 5.01 3.65
N MET A 96 -7.39 5.83 3.36
CA MET A 96 -7.14 6.36 2.02
C MET A 96 -6.82 5.22 1.04
N LEU A 97 -6.01 4.23 1.44
CA LEU A 97 -5.71 3.06 0.61
C LEU A 97 -6.95 2.20 0.35
N VAL A 98 -7.80 2.02 1.35
CA VAL A 98 -9.09 1.31 1.18
C VAL A 98 -9.98 2.06 0.18
N ALA A 99 -10.09 3.38 0.31
CA ALA A 99 -10.86 4.21 -0.62
C ALA A 99 -10.35 4.07 -2.07
N GLN A 100 -9.04 4.07 -2.27
CA GLN A 100 -8.44 3.83 -3.58
C GLN A 100 -8.78 2.45 -4.14
N ALA A 101 -8.61 1.39 -3.35
CA ALA A 101 -8.89 0.03 -3.77
C ALA A 101 -10.36 -0.14 -4.19
N ARG A 102 -11.29 0.49 -3.46
CA ARG A 102 -12.72 0.50 -3.82
C ARG A 102 -12.99 1.26 -5.10
N ALA A 103 -12.48 2.49 -5.22
CA ALA A 103 -12.70 3.32 -6.41
C ALA A 103 -12.11 2.69 -7.68
N GLU A 104 -10.95 2.05 -7.58
CA GLU A 104 -10.30 1.34 -8.69
C GLU A 104 -10.85 -0.09 -8.90
N ASN A 105 -11.70 -0.57 -8.00
CA ASN A 105 -12.24 -1.93 -8.01
C ASN A 105 -11.14 -3.01 -8.09
N VAL A 106 -10.14 -2.87 -7.25
CA VAL A 106 -9.00 -3.81 -7.16
C VAL A 106 -8.86 -4.38 -5.75
N PRO A 107 -8.32 -5.61 -5.61
CA PRO A 107 -8.01 -6.16 -4.29
C PRO A 107 -6.94 -5.36 -3.58
N MET A 108 -7.01 -5.30 -2.25
CA MET A 108 -5.99 -4.71 -1.40
C MET A 108 -5.10 -5.79 -0.79
N VAL A 109 -3.80 -5.68 -0.98
CA VAL A 109 -2.82 -6.58 -0.35
C VAL A 109 -2.44 -6.00 1.00
N THR A 110 -2.83 -6.68 2.08
CA THR A 110 -2.57 -6.25 3.47
C THR A 110 -2.68 -7.39 4.46
N ALA A 111 -1.85 -7.35 5.50
CA ALA A 111 -1.94 -8.23 6.67
C ALA A 111 -2.89 -7.69 7.76
N ASP A 112 -3.36 -6.44 7.62
CA ASP A 112 -4.15 -5.79 8.65
C ASP A 112 -5.60 -6.30 8.65
N ARG A 113 -5.95 -7.02 9.71
CA ARG A 113 -7.31 -7.57 9.90
C ARG A 113 -8.38 -6.49 10.06
N ALA A 114 -8.03 -5.30 10.53
CA ALA A 114 -8.99 -4.20 10.69
C ALA A 114 -9.56 -3.73 9.33
N ILE A 115 -8.81 -3.92 8.24
CA ILE A 115 -9.25 -3.59 6.88
C ILE A 115 -10.35 -4.53 6.39
N GLN A 116 -10.43 -5.76 6.91
CA GLN A 116 -11.47 -6.72 6.54
C GLN A 116 -12.90 -6.26 6.91
N GLY A 117 -13.03 -5.28 7.80
CA GLY A 117 -14.31 -4.65 8.13
C GLY A 117 -14.88 -3.75 7.03
N TYR A 118 -14.05 -3.37 6.05
CA TYR A 118 -14.49 -2.59 4.89
C TYR A 118 -14.93 -3.49 3.74
N ASP A 119 -15.81 -2.97 2.89
CA ASP A 119 -16.22 -3.63 1.64
C ASP A 119 -15.12 -3.49 0.59
N VAL A 120 -14.06 -4.27 0.76
CA VAL A 120 -12.91 -4.39 -0.14
C VAL A 120 -12.39 -5.83 -0.12
N THR A 121 -12.00 -6.34 -1.28
CA THR A 121 -11.35 -7.65 -1.35
C THR A 121 -9.92 -7.55 -0.79
N VAL A 122 -9.59 -8.39 0.18
CA VAL A 122 -8.27 -8.46 0.81
C VAL A 122 -7.53 -9.70 0.34
N THR A 123 -6.27 -9.54 0.01
CA THR A 123 -5.33 -10.63 -0.29
C THR A 123 -4.20 -10.62 0.74
N TRP A 124 -4.02 -11.78 1.37
CA TRP A 124 -2.89 -12.02 2.27
C TRP A 124 -2.42 -13.46 2.26
#